data_03d596c29fb2def48b12418a9bc5d482
#
_entry.id   03d596c29fb2def48b12418a9bc5d482
#
_cell.length_a   1.000
_cell.length_b   1.000
_cell.length_c   1.000
_cell.angle_alpha   90.00
_cell.angle_beta   90.00
_cell.angle_gamma   90.00
#
_symmetry.space_group_name_H-M   'P 1'
#
loop_
_entity.id
_entity.type
_entity.pdbx_description
1 polymer ?
#
loop_
_entity_poly.entity_id
_entity_poly.type
_entity_poly.pdbx_seq_one_letter_code
_entity_poly.pdbx_strand_id
1 'polypeptide(L)'
;MRLTPEMVDVERLVGAVREPGTIDIVGDTFAIVQPFTRVPWLEAILGNPVEALIQGGSMRTHRFVDGWEDWHGVTAHRQDAWFRLLMQITELLVERSGGRAATVAPILRGPSDLAEAVLGPELMIYSLYDHPDRMRRFLDEVTDLFTEVHNGLLRRFAPVAGGTVSYFGIWAPGTVVRTQCDASAFLSAKLYRDWFVAYDLRTCEGADTSIIHLHSCSMHTVDALLETPLPHAIQVILEEGPNVPTLRAL
;
A
#
# COMPACT_ATOMS: atom_id res chain seq x y z
N MET A 1 -19.98 9.81 -1.02
CA MET A 1 -19.75 11.06 -0.22
C MET A 1 -18.26 11.34 -0.22
N ARG A 2 -17.86 12.54 -0.66
CA ARG A 2 -16.44 12.94 -0.62
C ARG A 2 -15.98 13.05 0.84
N LEU A 3 -14.86 12.41 1.14
CA LEU A 3 -14.26 12.38 2.48
C LEU A 3 -13.07 13.33 2.53
N THR A 4 -12.95 14.07 3.63
CA THR A 4 -11.77 14.89 3.94
C THR A 4 -11.18 14.49 5.29
N PRO A 5 -9.91 14.81 5.59
CA PRO A 5 -9.28 14.47 6.86
C PRO A 5 -10.05 14.96 8.08
N GLU A 6 -10.66 16.16 7.99
CA GLU A 6 -11.39 16.80 9.09
C GLU A 6 -12.69 16.07 9.43
N MET A 7 -13.20 15.24 8.52
CA MET A 7 -14.41 14.44 8.75
C MET A 7 -14.12 13.14 9.52
N VAL A 8 -12.84 12.82 9.74
CA VAL A 8 -12.44 11.59 10.43
C VAL A 8 -12.38 11.86 11.94
N ASP A 9 -13.29 11.23 12.65
CA ASP A 9 -13.29 11.22 14.11
C ASP A 9 -12.22 10.21 14.60
N VAL A 10 -11.04 10.72 14.87
CA VAL A 10 -9.85 9.91 15.24
C VAL A 10 -10.10 9.16 16.56
N GLU A 11 -10.69 9.80 17.57
CA GLU A 11 -10.95 9.19 18.87
C GLU A 11 -11.93 8.02 18.75
N ARG A 12 -12.98 8.19 17.97
CA ARG A 12 -13.95 7.13 17.70
C ARG A 12 -13.33 5.99 16.89
N LEU A 13 -12.50 6.33 15.90
CA LEU A 13 -11.84 5.33 15.04
C LEU A 13 -10.85 4.50 15.83
N VAL A 14 -10.01 5.13 16.64
CA VAL A 14 -9.02 4.44 17.49
C VAL A 14 -9.72 3.73 18.66
N GLY A 15 -10.80 4.31 19.21
CA GLY A 15 -11.62 3.70 20.25
C GLY A 15 -12.42 2.47 19.80
N ALA A 16 -12.69 2.35 18.49
CA ALA A 16 -13.35 1.17 17.93
C ALA A 16 -12.38 -0.03 17.76
N VAL A 17 -11.07 0.21 17.87
CA VAL A 17 -10.09 -0.88 17.92
C VAL A 17 -10.27 -1.62 19.26
N ARG A 18 -10.57 -2.91 19.17
CA ARG A 18 -10.74 -3.75 20.36
C ARG A 18 -9.50 -3.66 21.21
N GLU A 19 -9.70 -3.52 22.53
CA GLU A 19 -8.55 -3.50 23.44
C GLU A 19 -7.72 -4.78 23.27
N PRO A 20 -6.39 -4.62 23.06
CA PRO A 20 -5.49 -5.77 23.03
C PRO A 20 -5.61 -6.57 24.33
N GLY A 21 -5.81 -7.88 24.23
CA GLY A 21 -6.06 -8.77 25.36
C GLY A 21 -7.52 -9.18 25.53
N THR A 22 -8.47 -8.58 24.78
CA THR A 22 -9.87 -9.07 24.70
C THR A 22 -10.07 -10.07 23.55
N ILE A 23 -9.04 -10.31 22.75
CA ILE A 23 -9.03 -11.30 21.68
C ILE A 23 -8.16 -12.46 22.14
N ASP A 24 -8.75 -13.64 22.22
CA ASP A 24 -7.97 -14.86 22.43
C ASP A 24 -7.15 -15.13 21.18
N ILE A 25 -5.82 -15.05 21.35
CA ILE A 25 -4.89 -15.40 20.28
C ILE A 25 -4.59 -16.89 20.43
N VAL A 26 -4.93 -17.64 19.39
CA VAL A 26 -4.69 -19.08 19.34
C VAL A 26 -3.61 -19.36 18.30
N GLY A 27 -2.54 -20.04 18.71
CA GLY A 27 -1.40 -20.39 17.85
C GLY A 27 -0.28 -19.34 17.85
N ASP A 28 0.57 -19.41 16.84
CA ASP A 28 1.81 -18.63 16.73
C ASP A 28 1.56 -17.32 15.94
N THR A 29 0.67 -16.48 16.44
CA THR A 29 0.37 -15.19 15.81
C THR A 29 0.46 -14.05 16.81
N PHE A 30 0.40 -12.83 16.33
CA PHE A 30 0.44 -11.61 17.14
C PHE A 30 -0.92 -10.92 17.14
N ALA A 31 -1.28 -10.30 18.28
CA ALA A 31 -2.30 -9.27 18.24
C ALA A 31 -1.77 -8.10 17.43
N ILE A 32 -2.52 -7.65 16.42
CA ILE A 32 -2.16 -6.50 15.60
C ILE A 32 -3.20 -5.39 15.72
N VAL A 33 -2.74 -4.17 15.69
CA VAL A 33 -3.55 -2.96 15.51
C VAL A 33 -2.98 -2.15 14.36
N GLN A 34 -3.86 -1.48 13.64
CA GLN A 34 -3.44 -0.75 12.44
C GLN A 34 -4.34 0.45 12.16
N PRO A 35 -3.84 1.50 11.51
CA PRO A 35 -4.68 2.53 10.93
C PRO A 35 -5.71 1.90 10.00
N PHE A 36 -6.89 2.52 9.89
CA PHE A 36 -7.98 1.96 9.12
C PHE A 36 -7.58 1.67 7.67
N THR A 37 -7.58 0.39 7.27
CA THR A 37 -6.98 -0.10 6.03
C THR A 37 -7.78 0.22 4.78
N ARG A 38 -9.06 0.58 4.93
CA ARG A 38 -9.93 0.92 3.79
C ARG A 38 -9.76 2.34 3.30
N VAL A 39 -8.99 3.18 4.02
CA VAL A 39 -8.57 4.48 3.49
C VAL A 39 -7.44 4.25 2.49
N PRO A 40 -7.57 4.72 1.27
CA PRO A 40 -6.50 4.69 0.28
C PRO A 40 -5.48 5.78 0.61
N TRP A 41 -4.61 5.51 1.59
CA TRP A 41 -3.78 6.52 2.24
C TRP A 41 -2.82 7.24 1.30
N LEU A 42 -2.08 6.50 0.47
CA LEU A 42 -1.12 7.11 -0.44
C LEU A 42 -1.80 7.93 -1.53
N GLU A 43 -2.88 7.42 -2.08
CA GLU A 43 -3.68 8.14 -3.08
C GLU A 43 -4.29 9.41 -2.48
N ALA A 44 -4.80 9.32 -1.26
CA ALA A 44 -5.32 10.49 -0.55
C ALA A 44 -4.24 11.56 -0.31
N ILE A 45 -3.03 11.12 0.06
CA ILE A 45 -1.87 12.00 0.23
C ILE A 45 -1.44 12.59 -1.12
N LEU A 46 -1.51 11.84 -2.21
CA LEU A 46 -1.24 12.32 -3.57
C LEU A 46 -2.27 13.33 -4.10
N GLY A 47 -3.43 13.43 -3.45
CA GLY A 47 -4.48 14.38 -3.85
C GLY A 47 -5.67 13.75 -4.55
N ASN A 48 -5.69 12.43 -4.73
CA ASN A 48 -6.86 11.75 -5.27
C ASN A 48 -8.09 12.03 -4.41
N PRO A 49 -9.23 12.39 -5.01
CA PRO A 49 -10.48 12.53 -4.27
C PRO A 49 -10.90 11.19 -3.63
N VAL A 50 -11.09 11.20 -2.31
CA VAL A 50 -11.56 10.02 -1.57
C VAL A 50 -13.07 10.05 -1.45
N GLU A 51 -13.72 8.95 -1.79
CA GLU A 51 -15.15 8.75 -1.66
C GLU A 51 -15.49 7.60 -0.71
N ALA A 52 -16.30 7.89 0.31
CA ALA A 52 -16.85 6.86 1.18
C ALA A 52 -18.09 6.23 0.56
N LEU A 53 -18.09 4.90 0.43
CA LEU A 53 -19.19 4.06 -0.03
C LEU A 53 -19.93 3.51 1.19
N ILE A 54 -20.86 4.30 1.73
CA ILE A 54 -21.50 4.04 3.03
C ILE A 54 -22.19 2.67 3.06
N GLN A 55 -22.91 2.30 2.00
CA GLN A 55 -23.62 1.02 1.94
C GLN A 55 -22.68 -0.19 1.85
N GLY A 56 -21.52 -0.04 1.21
CA GLY A 56 -20.51 -1.09 1.07
C GLY A 56 -19.47 -1.11 2.18
N GLY A 57 -19.47 -0.12 3.08
CA GLY A 57 -18.48 0.00 4.15
C GLY A 57 -17.06 0.12 3.62
N SER A 58 -16.85 0.70 2.44
CA SER A 58 -15.57 0.80 1.76
C SER A 58 -15.28 2.26 1.35
N MET A 59 -14.07 2.49 0.89
CA MET A 59 -13.64 3.76 0.32
C MET A 59 -12.99 3.50 -1.03
N ARG A 60 -13.09 4.47 -1.93
CA ARG A 60 -12.40 4.44 -3.21
C ARG A 60 -11.84 5.81 -3.52
N THR A 61 -10.87 5.84 -4.41
CA THR A 61 -10.37 7.06 -5.02
C THR A 61 -10.81 7.16 -6.46
N HIS A 62 -10.75 8.37 -6.97
CA HIS A 62 -10.95 8.65 -8.38
C HIS A 62 -9.68 9.29 -8.92
N ARG A 63 -9.33 8.98 -10.17
CA ARG A 63 -8.29 9.70 -10.87
C ARG A 63 -8.62 11.20 -10.92
N PHE A 64 -7.61 12.02 -10.95
CA PHE A 64 -7.76 13.48 -11.05
C PHE A 64 -6.85 14.08 -12.14
N VAL A 65 -6.12 13.23 -12.83
CA VAL A 65 -5.27 13.58 -13.98
C VAL A 65 -5.93 13.00 -15.22
N ASP A 66 -6.43 13.85 -16.11
CA ASP A 66 -7.00 13.44 -17.38
C ASP A 66 -5.97 13.49 -18.51
N GLY A 67 -4.93 14.31 -18.36
CA GLY A 67 -3.77 14.41 -19.24
C GLY A 67 -2.53 14.86 -18.47
N TRP A 68 -1.35 14.76 -19.10
CA TRP A 68 -0.10 15.15 -18.46
C TRP A 68 0.01 16.65 -18.14
N GLU A 69 -0.84 17.49 -18.70
CA GLU A 69 -0.99 18.91 -18.36
C GLU A 69 -1.53 19.13 -16.96
N ASP A 70 -2.27 18.17 -16.41
CA ASP A 70 -2.84 18.23 -15.08
C ASP A 70 -1.84 17.77 -14.00
N TRP A 71 -0.78 17.05 -14.38
CA TRP A 71 0.23 16.58 -13.45
C TRP A 71 1.38 17.57 -13.28
N HIS A 72 1.53 18.10 -12.08
CA HIS A 72 2.55 19.09 -11.71
C HIS A 72 3.56 18.58 -10.67
N GLY A 73 3.63 17.26 -10.50
CA GLY A 73 4.49 16.57 -9.52
C GLY A 73 3.84 16.37 -8.16
N VAL A 74 4.38 15.42 -7.40
CA VAL A 74 3.87 15.05 -6.06
C VAL A 74 3.77 16.27 -5.15
N THR A 75 4.80 17.13 -5.12
CA THR A 75 4.83 18.32 -4.23
C THR A 75 3.66 19.27 -4.48
N ALA A 76 3.21 19.43 -5.73
CA ALA A 76 2.12 20.32 -6.08
C ALA A 76 0.73 19.78 -5.69
N HIS A 77 0.58 18.45 -5.69
CA HIS A 77 -0.71 17.78 -5.43
C HIS A 77 -0.86 17.27 -4.00
N ARG A 78 0.25 17.12 -3.30
CA ARG A 78 0.32 16.53 -1.97
C ARG A 78 -0.63 17.15 -0.96
N GLN A 79 -1.38 16.29 -0.27
CA GLN A 79 -2.32 16.64 0.78
C GLN A 79 -1.77 16.28 2.16
N ASP A 80 -0.95 17.16 2.73
CA ASP A 80 -0.29 16.92 4.03
C ASP A 80 -1.26 16.67 5.19
N ALA A 81 -2.50 17.11 5.09
CA ALA A 81 -3.51 16.83 6.10
C ALA A 81 -3.79 15.32 6.22
N TRP A 82 -3.84 14.58 5.10
CA TRP A 82 -3.96 13.12 5.11
C TRP A 82 -2.72 12.44 5.70
N PHE A 83 -1.53 12.94 5.37
CA PHE A 83 -0.29 12.42 5.94
C PHE A 83 -0.27 12.61 7.47
N ARG A 84 -0.57 13.82 7.95
CA ARG A 84 -0.62 14.10 9.41
C ARG A 84 -1.66 13.24 10.11
N LEU A 85 -2.85 13.07 9.52
CA LEU A 85 -3.90 12.22 10.06
C LEU A 85 -3.44 10.77 10.20
N LEU A 86 -2.79 10.19 9.18
CA LEU A 86 -2.24 8.84 9.23
C LEU A 86 -1.22 8.69 10.36
N MET A 87 -0.29 9.65 10.50
CA MET A 87 0.72 9.63 11.55
C MET A 87 0.09 9.75 12.94
N GLN A 88 -0.89 10.64 13.13
CA GLN A 88 -1.62 10.82 14.39
C GLN A 88 -2.36 9.53 14.81
N ILE A 89 -3.08 8.91 13.89
CA ILE A 89 -3.78 7.65 14.17
C ILE A 89 -2.77 6.57 14.59
N THR A 90 -1.63 6.50 13.90
CA THR A 90 -0.58 5.52 14.20
C THR A 90 -0.02 5.74 15.62
N GLU A 91 0.29 6.98 16.00
CA GLU A 91 0.80 7.32 17.33
C GLU A 91 -0.19 6.92 18.44
N LEU A 92 -1.47 7.24 18.25
CA LEU A 92 -2.52 6.88 19.21
C LEU A 92 -2.71 5.35 19.33
N LEU A 93 -2.59 4.62 18.22
CA LEU A 93 -2.65 3.16 18.25
C LEU A 93 -1.47 2.55 18.99
N VAL A 94 -0.26 3.06 18.80
CA VAL A 94 0.94 2.64 19.55
C VAL A 94 0.75 2.89 21.05
N GLU A 95 0.31 4.09 21.41
CA GLU A 95 0.05 4.48 22.81
C GLU A 95 -1.00 3.56 23.44
N ARG A 96 -2.16 3.39 22.82
CA ARG A 96 -3.27 2.58 23.36
C ARG A 96 -2.95 1.09 23.41
N SER A 97 -2.15 0.59 22.47
CA SER A 97 -1.74 -0.82 22.50
C SER A 97 -0.89 -1.14 23.72
N GLY A 98 -0.12 -0.18 24.22
CA GLY A 98 0.73 -0.33 25.41
C GLY A 98 1.66 -1.55 25.32
N GLY A 99 2.11 -1.92 24.14
CA GLY A 99 2.94 -3.10 23.90
C GLY A 99 2.19 -4.45 23.91
N ARG A 100 0.85 -4.46 24.08
CA ARG A 100 0.04 -5.69 24.07
C ARG A 100 -0.31 -6.16 22.66
N ALA A 101 -0.18 -5.28 21.67
CA ALA A 101 -0.37 -5.61 20.26
C ALA A 101 0.72 -4.92 19.42
N ALA A 102 1.10 -5.55 18.32
CA ALA A 102 1.97 -4.94 17.34
C ALA A 102 1.18 -3.90 16.53
N THR A 103 1.72 -2.68 16.43
CA THR A 103 1.18 -1.71 15.47
C THR A 103 1.80 -1.98 14.11
N VAL A 104 0.97 -2.15 13.09
CA VAL A 104 1.40 -2.47 11.73
C VAL A 104 0.97 -1.39 10.74
N ALA A 105 1.71 -1.27 9.64
CA ALA A 105 1.35 -0.35 8.58
C ALA A 105 -0.01 -0.73 7.96
N PRO A 106 -0.86 0.24 7.58
CA PRO A 106 -2.03 -0.05 6.77
C PRO A 106 -1.59 -0.51 5.39
N ILE A 107 -2.56 -0.90 4.56
CA ILE A 107 -2.28 -1.18 3.15
C ILE A 107 -1.75 0.10 2.49
N LEU A 108 -0.52 0.03 1.98
CA LEU A 108 0.09 1.03 1.11
C LEU A 108 0.23 0.41 -0.28
N ARG A 109 -0.31 1.09 -1.27
CA ARG A 109 -0.24 0.67 -2.66
C ARG A 109 1.11 1.01 -3.26
N GLY A 110 1.67 0.10 -4.06
CA GLY A 110 2.96 0.31 -4.72
C GLY A 110 2.89 1.26 -5.92
N PRO A 111 4.04 1.56 -6.54
CA PRO A 111 4.14 2.53 -7.63
C PRO A 111 3.25 2.24 -8.83
N SER A 112 3.06 0.96 -9.20
CA SER A 112 2.17 0.55 -10.28
C SER A 112 0.70 0.89 -9.99
N ASP A 113 0.27 0.63 -8.76
CA ASP A 113 -1.09 0.92 -8.32
C ASP A 113 -1.34 2.43 -8.19
N LEU A 114 -0.33 3.18 -7.74
CA LEU A 114 -0.42 4.64 -7.66
C LEU A 114 -0.50 5.27 -9.06
N ALA A 115 0.21 4.69 -10.04
CA ALA A 115 0.10 5.13 -11.43
C ALA A 115 -1.31 4.91 -11.98
N GLU A 116 -1.89 3.74 -11.74
CA GLU A 116 -3.27 3.45 -12.11
C GLU A 116 -4.26 4.38 -11.40
N ALA A 117 -4.11 4.60 -10.10
CA ALA A 117 -5.02 5.41 -9.32
C ALA A 117 -5.02 6.90 -9.72
N VAL A 118 -3.86 7.45 -10.13
CA VAL A 118 -3.71 8.86 -10.50
C VAL A 118 -4.07 9.09 -11.95
N LEU A 119 -3.52 8.28 -12.85
CA LEU A 119 -3.62 8.45 -14.30
C LEU A 119 -4.82 7.70 -14.92
N GLY A 120 -5.27 6.66 -14.24
CA GLY A 120 -6.15 5.64 -14.82
C GLY A 120 -5.40 4.68 -15.74
N PRO A 121 -5.97 3.49 -16.02
CA PRO A 121 -5.25 2.44 -16.74
C PRO A 121 -4.88 2.84 -18.17
N GLU A 122 -5.73 3.58 -18.87
CA GLU A 122 -5.48 3.98 -20.26
C GLU A 122 -4.32 4.96 -20.38
N LEU A 123 -4.35 6.07 -19.63
CA LEU A 123 -3.28 7.08 -19.68
C LEU A 123 -1.97 6.48 -19.15
N MET A 124 -2.02 5.64 -18.11
CA MET A 124 -0.85 4.92 -17.61
C MET A 124 -0.20 4.10 -18.75
N ILE A 125 -0.97 3.24 -19.43
CA ILE A 125 -0.43 2.35 -20.47
C ILE A 125 0.08 3.14 -21.69
N TYR A 126 -0.70 4.10 -22.21
CA TYR A 126 -0.26 4.90 -23.37
C TYR A 126 0.98 5.71 -23.05
N SER A 127 1.13 6.20 -21.82
CA SER A 127 2.29 6.98 -21.41
C SER A 127 3.61 6.21 -21.40
N LEU A 128 3.56 4.88 -21.31
CA LEU A 128 4.78 4.07 -21.45
C LEU A 128 5.42 4.21 -22.84
N TYR A 129 4.61 4.55 -23.86
CA TYR A 129 5.04 4.70 -25.24
C TYR A 129 5.15 6.16 -25.67
N ASP A 130 4.14 6.97 -25.33
CA ASP A 130 4.01 8.33 -25.84
C ASP A 130 4.74 9.36 -24.98
N HIS A 131 4.90 9.09 -23.68
CA HIS A 131 5.49 10.02 -22.71
C HIS A 131 6.45 9.32 -21.74
N PRO A 132 7.42 8.51 -22.22
CA PRO A 132 8.26 7.65 -21.36
C PRO A 132 9.01 8.43 -20.28
N ASP A 133 9.56 9.61 -20.58
CA ASP A 133 10.31 10.41 -19.60
C ASP A 133 9.42 11.01 -18.51
N ARG A 134 8.18 11.38 -18.87
CA ARG A 134 7.21 11.86 -17.87
C ARG A 134 6.77 10.73 -16.97
N MET A 135 6.52 9.55 -17.54
CA MET A 135 6.13 8.38 -16.78
C MET A 135 7.24 7.94 -15.81
N ARG A 136 8.52 7.95 -16.23
CA ARG A 136 9.64 7.63 -15.34
C ARG A 136 9.73 8.61 -14.16
N ARG A 137 9.66 9.92 -14.43
CA ARG A 137 9.64 10.94 -13.35
C ARG A 137 8.48 10.75 -12.39
N PHE A 138 7.29 10.47 -12.92
CA PHE A 138 6.11 10.17 -12.10
C PHE A 138 6.37 8.98 -11.19
N LEU A 139 6.88 7.87 -11.73
CA LEU A 139 7.19 6.66 -10.96
C LEU A 139 8.26 6.89 -9.90
N ASP A 140 9.29 7.70 -10.21
CA ASP A 140 10.29 8.12 -9.23
C ASP A 140 9.64 8.86 -8.06
N GLU A 141 8.84 9.87 -8.34
CA GLU A 141 8.18 10.71 -7.34
C GLU A 141 7.21 9.93 -6.44
N VAL A 142 6.39 9.04 -7.01
CA VAL A 142 5.44 8.26 -6.20
C VAL A 142 6.12 7.16 -5.40
N THR A 143 7.26 6.62 -5.87
CA THR A 143 8.09 5.68 -5.13
C THR A 143 8.75 6.36 -3.93
N ASP A 144 9.25 7.58 -4.12
CA ASP A 144 9.82 8.37 -3.03
C ASP A 144 8.76 8.73 -1.97
N LEU A 145 7.54 9.06 -2.40
CA LEU A 145 6.43 9.28 -1.48
C LEU A 145 6.07 8.01 -0.69
N PHE A 146 5.98 6.85 -1.35
CA PHE A 146 5.77 5.56 -0.67
C PHE A 146 6.81 5.36 0.42
N THR A 147 8.08 5.52 0.08
CA THR A 147 9.21 5.33 1.00
C THR A 147 9.15 6.32 2.18
N GLU A 148 8.82 7.59 1.92
CA GLU A 148 8.67 8.61 2.97
C GLU A 148 7.56 8.22 3.95
N VAL A 149 6.37 7.87 3.44
CA VAL A 149 5.20 7.50 4.26
C VAL A 149 5.50 6.25 5.07
N HIS A 150 6.03 5.20 4.44
CA HIS A 150 6.39 3.96 5.10
C HIS A 150 7.44 4.19 6.21
N ASN A 151 8.50 4.93 5.95
CA ASN A 151 9.50 5.29 6.94
C ASN A 151 8.91 6.14 8.07
N GLY A 152 7.95 7.01 7.75
CA GLY A 152 7.20 7.77 8.75
C GLY A 152 6.45 6.86 9.73
N LEU A 153 5.85 5.79 9.25
CA LEU A 153 5.16 4.78 10.06
C LEU A 153 6.17 3.97 10.89
N LEU A 154 7.23 3.45 10.27
CA LEU A 154 8.25 2.64 10.95
C LEU A 154 8.88 3.36 12.15
N ARG A 155 9.14 4.68 12.03
CA ARG A 155 9.69 5.48 13.14
C ARG A 155 8.75 5.58 14.35
N ARG A 156 7.49 5.22 14.21
CA ARG A 156 6.46 5.26 15.25
C ARG A 156 6.18 3.91 15.88
N PHE A 157 6.47 2.84 15.15
CA PHE A 157 6.19 1.49 15.65
C PHE A 157 7.10 1.13 16.81
N ALA A 158 6.51 0.44 17.80
CA ALA A 158 7.27 -0.21 18.84
C ALA A 158 7.71 -1.61 18.35
N PRO A 159 9.01 -1.94 18.46
CA PRO A 159 9.47 -3.28 18.11
C PRO A 159 8.82 -4.36 18.97
N VAL A 160 8.51 -5.50 18.38
CA VAL A 160 7.99 -6.68 19.07
C VAL A 160 9.04 -7.78 18.98
N ALA A 161 9.57 -8.23 20.10
CA ALA A 161 10.62 -9.26 20.17
C ALA A 161 11.83 -8.98 19.24
N GLY A 162 12.24 -7.71 19.14
CA GLY A 162 13.38 -7.29 18.32
C GLY A 162 13.09 -7.17 16.81
N GLY A 163 11.84 -7.23 16.41
CA GLY A 163 11.42 -7.10 15.02
C GLY A 163 10.14 -6.30 14.85
N THR A 164 9.61 -6.31 13.65
CA THR A 164 8.31 -5.71 13.31
C THR A 164 7.36 -6.75 12.70
N VAL A 165 6.08 -6.44 12.72
CA VAL A 165 5.01 -7.29 12.18
C VAL A 165 4.41 -6.62 10.95
N SER A 166 4.19 -7.38 9.90
CA SER A 166 3.52 -6.90 8.69
C SER A 166 2.00 -6.90 8.84
N TYR A 167 1.32 -6.28 7.87
CA TYR A 167 -0.13 -6.31 7.72
C TYR A 167 -0.74 -7.72 7.81
N PHE A 168 -0.02 -8.74 7.33
CA PHE A 168 -0.47 -10.13 7.34
C PHE A 168 -0.19 -10.88 8.65
N GLY A 169 0.26 -10.18 9.70
CA GLY A 169 0.66 -10.82 10.95
C GLY A 169 2.01 -11.56 10.86
N ILE A 170 2.76 -11.39 9.79
CA ILE A 170 4.08 -11.99 9.63
C ILE A 170 5.10 -11.15 10.38
N TRP A 171 5.76 -11.77 11.36
CA TRP A 171 6.87 -11.16 12.08
C TRP A 171 8.19 -11.41 11.33
N ALA A 172 9.06 -10.42 11.34
CA ALA A 172 10.43 -10.55 10.90
C ALA A 172 11.39 -9.75 11.80
N PRO A 173 12.65 -10.18 11.94
CA PRO A 173 13.65 -9.40 12.65
C PRO A 173 13.90 -8.07 11.91
N GLY A 174 14.15 -7.00 12.69
CA GLY A 174 14.32 -5.66 12.13
C GLY A 174 13.02 -5.06 11.62
N THR A 175 13.06 -4.46 10.46
CA THR A 175 11.96 -3.75 9.82
C THR A 175 11.30 -4.57 8.71
N VAL A 176 9.98 -4.41 8.56
CA VAL A 176 9.20 -5.06 7.48
C VAL A 176 8.50 -4.01 6.64
N VAL A 177 8.65 -4.09 5.34
CA VAL A 177 7.80 -3.39 4.37
C VAL A 177 6.85 -4.37 3.68
N ARG A 178 5.61 -3.93 3.49
CA ARG A 178 4.65 -4.59 2.62
C ARG A 178 4.19 -3.60 1.56
N THR A 179 4.37 -3.95 0.31
CA THR A 179 3.85 -3.22 -0.86
C THR A 179 2.91 -4.11 -1.67
N GLN A 180 2.34 -3.60 -2.74
CA GLN A 180 1.50 -4.37 -3.67
C GLN A 180 1.60 -3.84 -5.10
N CYS A 181 1.23 -4.70 -6.06
CA CYS A 181 1.25 -4.38 -7.48
C CYS A 181 0.00 -4.94 -8.20
N ASP A 182 -1.19 -4.60 -7.69
CA ASP A 182 -2.48 -5.10 -8.23
C ASP A 182 -2.70 -4.63 -9.67
N ALA A 183 -2.28 -3.39 -9.99
CA ALA A 183 -2.35 -2.83 -11.34
C ALA A 183 -1.48 -3.59 -12.36
N SER A 184 -0.58 -4.47 -11.92
CA SER A 184 0.17 -5.34 -12.82
C SER A 184 -0.74 -6.27 -13.64
N ALA A 185 -1.98 -6.50 -13.20
CA ALA A 185 -3.00 -7.22 -13.95
C ALA A 185 -3.36 -6.57 -15.30
N PHE A 186 -3.16 -5.26 -15.45
CA PHE A 186 -3.36 -4.53 -16.71
C PHE A 186 -2.17 -4.59 -17.67
N LEU A 187 -1.03 -5.14 -17.22
CA LEU A 187 0.23 -5.11 -17.94
C LEU A 187 0.58 -6.51 -18.46
N SER A 188 1.28 -6.57 -19.58
CA SER A 188 1.96 -7.82 -19.94
C SER A 188 3.16 -8.04 -19.01
N ALA A 189 3.62 -9.29 -18.87
CA ALA A 189 4.83 -9.61 -18.12
C ALA A 189 6.05 -8.77 -18.57
N LYS A 190 6.15 -8.53 -19.89
CA LYS A 190 7.21 -7.70 -20.47
C LYS A 190 7.10 -6.23 -20.02
N LEU A 191 5.90 -5.61 -20.11
CA LEU A 191 5.70 -4.23 -19.69
C LEU A 191 5.96 -4.05 -18.20
N TYR A 192 5.50 -5.00 -17.38
CA TYR A 192 5.76 -4.95 -15.94
C TYR A 192 7.27 -5.02 -15.65
N ARG A 193 7.99 -5.97 -16.27
CA ARG A 193 9.45 -6.10 -16.13
C ARG A 193 10.19 -4.84 -16.55
N ASP A 194 9.84 -4.27 -17.71
CA ASP A 194 10.59 -3.16 -18.31
C ASP A 194 10.34 -1.82 -17.60
N TRP A 195 9.18 -1.67 -16.93
CA TRP A 195 8.73 -0.39 -16.41
C TRP A 195 8.53 -0.33 -14.91
N PHE A 196 8.01 -1.37 -14.27
CA PHE A 196 7.51 -1.27 -12.90
C PHE A 196 8.32 -2.05 -11.87
N VAL A 197 8.91 -3.18 -12.25
CA VAL A 197 9.68 -4.03 -11.31
C VAL A 197 10.72 -3.24 -10.53
N ALA A 198 11.50 -2.40 -11.20
CA ALA A 198 12.55 -1.63 -10.54
C ALA A 198 12.00 -0.67 -9.47
N TYR A 199 10.82 -0.10 -9.69
CA TYR A 199 10.17 0.80 -8.74
C TYR A 199 9.54 0.03 -7.57
N ASP A 200 8.88 -1.09 -7.84
CA ASP A 200 8.33 -1.96 -6.79
C ASP A 200 9.46 -2.49 -5.89
N LEU A 201 10.62 -2.84 -6.47
CA LEU A 201 11.79 -3.27 -5.70
C LEU A 201 12.39 -2.14 -4.87
N ARG A 202 12.43 -0.91 -5.38
CA ARG A 202 12.87 0.26 -4.59
C ARG A 202 12.03 0.46 -3.33
N THR A 203 10.73 0.18 -3.36
CA THR A 203 9.91 0.23 -2.14
C THR A 203 10.33 -0.81 -1.11
N CYS A 204 10.99 -1.89 -1.55
CA CYS A 204 11.47 -2.98 -0.70
C CYS A 204 12.85 -2.72 -0.09
N GLU A 205 13.68 -1.87 -0.70
CA GLU A 205 15.08 -1.64 -0.31
C GLU A 205 15.26 -1.00 1.07
N GLY A 206 14.25 -0.29 1.57
CA GLY A 206 14.32 0.44 2.84
C GLY A 206 14.06 -0.39 4.09
N ALA A 207 13.86 -1.72 3.98
CA ALA A 207 13.51 -2.59 5.09
C ALA A 207 14.33 -3.88 5.09
N ASP A 208 14.52 -4.47 6.28
CA ASP A 208 15.26 -5.72 6.45
C ASP A 208 14.52 -6.92 5.84
N THR A 209 13.18 -6.85 5.80
CA THR A 209 12.32 -7.84 5.17
C THR A 209 11.26 -7.14 4.32
N SER A 210 11.00 -7.68 3.13
CA SER A 210 10.00 -7.12 2.21
C SER A 210 9.03 -8.18 1.71
N ILE A 211 7.77 -7.76 1.57
CA ILE A 211 6.67 -8.60 1.08
C ILE A 211 5.95 -7.83 -0.03
N ILE A 212 5.82 -8.45 -1.19
CA ILE A 212 4.94 -7.94 -2.25
C ILE A 212 3.66 -8.75 -2.27
N HIS A 213 2.53 -8.04 -2.26
CA HIS A 213 1.21 -8.61 -2.49
C HIS A 213 0.81 -8.48 -3.95
N LEU A 214 0.19 -9.53 -4.47
CA LEU A 214 -0.44 -9.51 -5.79
C LEU A 214 -1.66 -10.44 -5.82
N HIS A 215 -2.49 -10.24 -6.81
CA HIS A 215 -3.65 -11.08 -7.09
C HIS A 215 -3.29 -12.25 -8.01
N SER A 216 -4.03 -13.36 -7.93
CA SER A 216 -3.79 -14.52 -8.78
C SER A 216 -3.92 -14.22 -10.27
N CYS A 217 -4.67 -13.19 -10.67
CA CYS A 217 -4.73 -12.71 -12.05
C CYS A 217 -3.40 -12.06 -12.53
N SER A 218 -2.50 -11.72 -11.61
CA SER A 218 -1.18 -11.13 -11.90
C SER A 218 -0.04 -12.14 -11.86
N MET A 219 -0.30 -13.45 -11.78
CA MET A 219 0.75 -14.49 -11.71
C MET A 219 1.75 -14.46 -12.87
N HIS A 220 1.35 -13.94 -14.03
CA HIS A 220 2.23 -13.77 -15.18
C HIS A 220 3.39 -12.79 -14.96
N THR A 221 3.36 -12.00 -13.88
CA THR A 221 4.42 -11.03 -13.52
C THR A 221 5.40 -11.58 -12.49
N VAL A 222 5.10 -12.73 -11.87
CA VAL A 222 5.88 -13.30 -10.75
C VAL A 222 7.31 -13.63 -11.14
N ASP A 223 7.54 -14.16 -12.34
CA ASP A 223 8.90 -14.50 -12.80
C ASP A 223 9.82 -13.27 -12.76
N ALA A 224 9.31 -12.09 -13.10
CA ALA A 224 10.09 -10.85 -13.06
C ALA A 224 10.50 -10.46 -11.62
N LEU A 225 9.70 -10.80 -10.62
CA LEU A 225 10.03 -10.59 -9.21
C LEU A 225 11.01 -11.65 -8.69
N LEU A 226 10.90 -12.89 -9.15
CA LEU A 226 11.78 -13.99 -8.72
C LEU A 226 13.20 -13.90 -9.31
N GLU A 227 13.40 -13.12 -10.37
CA GLU A 227 14.72 -12.89 -10.98
C GLU A 227 15.64 -11.99 -10.11
N THR A 228 15.14 -11.47 -9.00
CA THR A 228 15.84 -10.50 -8.15
C THR A 228 15.92 -11.00 -6.70
N PRO A 229 16.87 -10.49 -5.88
CA PRO A 229 16.95 -10.87 -4.46
C PRO A 229 15.82 -10.31 -3.60
N LEU A 230 15.02 -9.40 -4.12
CA LEU A 230 13.84 -8.80 -3.49
C LEU A 230 12.63 -9.03 -4.40
N PRO A 231 11.41 -9.14 -3.85
CA PRO A 231 11.08 -9.16 -2.42
C PRO A 231 11.50 -10.46 -1.74
N HIS A 232 11.58 -10.46 -0.40
CA HIS A 232 11.87 -11.66 0.38
C HIS A 232 10.69 -12.65 0.39
N ALA A 233 9.48 -12.15 0.21
CA ALA A 233 8.27 -12.95 0.13
C ALA A 233 7.27 -12.36 -0.87
N ILE A 234 6.55 -13.23 -1.55
CA ILE A 234 5.41 -12.88 -2.41
C ILE A 234 4.15 -13.46 -1.76
N GLN A 235 3.19 -12.58 -1.46
CA GLN A 235 1.88 -13.02 -0.96
C GLN A 235 0.88 -12.91 -2.11
N VAL A 236 0.24 -14.02 -2.42
CA VAL A 236 -0.78 -14.10 -3.48
C VAL A 236 -2.14 -14.30 -2.85
N ILE A 237 -3.11 -13.45 -3.19
CA ILE A 237 -4.51 -13.74 -2.90
C ILE A 237 -5.07 -14.70 -3.95
N LEU A 238 -5.68 -15.77 -3.48
CA LEU A 238 -6.31 -16.77 -4.34
C LEU A 238 -7.76 -16.38 -4.57
N GLU A 239 -8.06 -16.03 -5.81
CA GLU A 239 -9.39 -15.65 -6.24
C GLU A 239 -10.05 -16.77 -7.01
N GLU A 240 -11.38 -16.80 -7.01
CA GLU A 240 -12.16 -17.68 -7.85
C GLU A 240 -12.67 -16.92 -9.08
N GLY A 241 -12.56 -17.54 -10.26
CA GLY A 241 -13.08 -16.95 -11.48
C GLY A 241 -12.73 -17.77 -12.73
N PRO A 242 -13.40 -17.55 -13.85
CA PRO A 242 -13.22 -18.36 -15.06
C PRO A 242 -11.82 -18.20 -15.69
N ASN A 243 -11.13 -17.10 -15.41
CA ASN A 243 -9.81 -16.78 -15.96
C ASN A 243 -8.70 -16.75 -14.89
N VAL A 244 -8.97 -17.25 -13.69
CA VAL A 244 -8.04 -17.22 -12.58
C VAL A 244 -7.45 -18.62 -12.39
N PRO A 245 -6.13 -18.78 -12.22
CA PRO A 245 -5.53 -20.08 -11.93
C PRO A 245 -6.14 -20.68 -10.67
N THR A 246 -6.53 -21.92 -10.73
CA THR A 246 -6.97 -22.66 -9.55
C THR A 246 -5.76 -23.04 -8.71
N LEU A 247 -5.98 -23.32 -7.41
CA LEU A 247 -4.94 -23.86 -6.50
C LEU A 247 -4.20 -25.10 -7.05
N ARG A 248 -4.80 -25.80 -8.04
CA ARG A 248 -4.17 -26.96 -8.70
C ARG A 248 -3.24 -26.57 -9.83
N ALA A 249 -3.27 -25.32 -10.28
CA ALA A 249 -2.45 -24.78 -11.36
C ALA A 249 -1.29 -23.90 -10.83
N LEU A 250 -1.28 -23.63 -9.53
CA LEU A 250 -0.20 -22.99 -8.78
C LEU A 250 0.66 -24.03 -8.09
#